data_2a388c1336be2b49af4bc4745a3918fb
#
_entry.id   2a388c1336be2b49af4bc4745a3918fb
#
_cell.length_a   1.000
_cell.length_b   1.000
_cell.length_c   1.000
_cell.angle_alpha   90.00
_cell.angle_beta   90.00
_cell.angle_gamma   90.00
#
_symmetry.space_group_name_H-M   'P 1'
#
loop_
_entity.id
_entity.type
_entity.pdbx_description
1 polymer ?
#
loop_
_entity_poly.entity_id
_entity_poly.type
_entity_poly.pdbx_seq_one_letter_code
_entity_poly.pdbx_strand_id
1 'polypeptide(L)'
;MKGKRKLIIIIAVVVVLLLGIGAGLFFFLMPEEEVAEGEEGQEQVVEVQEPEPEVEIPEPEVPLYLELKPFTTTIGREPRYAKITMQLKLGSEPPRAYLTLRIAQIKDAVIAVLQKTDSKEVSRDGWVDRLKERIIARLNKILPEEPEWEDPKPIRKVLFSEFILQ
;
A
#
# COMPACT_ATOMS: atom_id res chain seq x y z
N MET A 1 16.51 -0.37 49.03
CA MET A 1 15.12 -0.09 48.61
C MET A 1 14.82 -0.29 47.12
N LYS A 2 15.76 -0.80 46.30
CA LYS A 2 15.58 -0.99 44.82
C LYS A 2 14.83 -2.28 44.42
N GLY A 3 14.73 -3.29 45.28
CA GLY A 3 14.06 -4.57 44.98
C GLY A 3 12.53 -4.51 44.96
N LYS A 4 11.93 -3.77 45.85
CA LYS A 4 10.46 -3.69 45.99
C LYS A 4 9.77 -3.00 44.80
N ARG A 5 10.44 -2.02 44.16
CA ARG A 5 9.90 -1.34 42.95
C ARG A 5 9.91 -2.23 41.71
N LYS A 6 10.94 -3.08 41.56
CA LYS A 6 10.99 -4.06 40.44
C LYS A 6 9.94 -5.15 40.61
N LEU A 7 9.68 -5.58 41.85
CA LEU A 7 8.63 -6.58 42.14
C LEU A 7 7.24 -6.05 41.81
N ILE A 8 6.94 -4.79 42.16
CA ILE A 8 5.65 -4.13 41.89
C ILE A 8 5.42 -4.01 40.35
N ILE A 9 6.46 -3.63 39.60
CA ILE A 9 6.38 -3.50 38.13
C ILE A 9 6.10 -4.89 37.51
N ILE A 10 6.77 -5.93 37.94
CA ILE A 10 6.55 -7.31 37.43
C ILE A 10 5.14 -7.77 37.72
N ILE A 11 4.61 -7.53 38.93
CA ILE A 11 3.23 -7.89 39.29
C ILE A 11 2.22 -7.11 38.44
N ALA A 12 2.44 -5.81 38.21
CA ALA A 12 1.55 -5.00 37.37
C ALA A 12 1.51 -5.49 35.92
N VAL A 13 2.65 -5.85 35.33
CA VAL A 13 2.73 -6.42 33.98
C VAL A 13 2.01 -7.75 33.87
N VAL A 14 2.17 -8.63 34.86
CA VAL A 14 1.49 -9.95 34.89
C VAL A 14 -0.03 -9.78 35.02
N VAL A 15 -0.51 -8.84 35.82
CA VAL A 15 -1.95 -8.57 35.97
C VAL A 15 -2.56 -8.02 34.67
N VAL A 16 -1.87 -7.11 33.96
CA VAL A 16 -2.32 -6.58 32.66
C VAL A 16 -2.36 -7.71 31.62
N LEU A 17 -1.39 -8.62 31.63
CA LEU A 17 -1.31 -9.73 30.70
C LEU A 17 -2.43 -10.76 30.93
N LEU A 18 -2.76 -11.03 32.20
CA LEU A 18 -3.87 -11.94 32.55
C LEU A 18 -5.24 -11.34 32.23
N LEU A 19 -5.42 -10.01 32.37
CA LEU A 19 -6.66 -9.33 32.00
C LEU A 19 -6.86 -9.31 30.47
N GLY A 20 -5.76 -9.15 29.68
CA GLY A 20 -5.82 -9.19 28.22
C GLY A 20 -6.20 -10.58 27.66
N ILE A 21 -5.68 -11.65 28.27
CA ILE A 21 -6.01 -13.03 27.86
C ILE A 21 -7.45 -13.40 28.24
N GLY A 22 -7.93 -12.95 29.41
CA GLY A 22 -9.30 -13.21 29.88
C GLY A 22 -10.37 -12.56 28.98
N ALA A 23 -10.14 -11.32 28.53
CA ALA A 23 -11.06 -10.62 27.62
C ALA A 23 -11.10 -11.24 26.21
N GLY A 24 -9.97 -11.71 25.70
CA GLY A 24 -9.88 -12.34 24.36
C GLY A 24 -10.60 -13.70 24.32
N LEU A 25 -10.50 -14.51 25.38
CA LEU A 25 -11.17 -15.83 25.45
C LEU A 25 -12.68 -15.68 25.66
N PHE A 26 -13.15 -14.64 26.36
CA PHE A 26 -14.57 -14.42 26.57
C PHE A 26 -15.29 -14.02 25.27
N PHE A 27 -14.61 -13.30 24.36
CA PHE A 27 -15.18 -12.92 23.06
C PHE A 27 -15.23 -14.07 22.04
N PHE A 28 -14.40 -15.11 22.23
CA PHE A 28 -14.34 -16.25 21.31
C PHE A 28 -15.30 -17.40 21.65
N LEU A 29 -15.88 -17.41 22.86
CA LEU A 29 -16.74 -18.49 23.35
C LEU A 29 -18.24 -18.13 23.48
N MET A 30 -18.68 -16.97 22.95
CA MET A 30 -20.11 -16.67 22.89
C MET A 30 -20.72 -17.29 21.63
N PRO A 31 -21.67 -18.24 21.78
CA PRO A 31 -22.52 -18.67 20.66
C PRO A 31 -23.53 -17.59 20.33
N GLU A 32 -23.77 -17.38 19.04
CA GLU A 32 -24.85 -16.55 18.51
C GLU A 32 -26.20 -17.09 18.98
N GLU A 33 -26.97 -16.33 19.74
CA GLU A 33 -28.40 -16.53 19.93
C GLU A 33 -29.19 -15.28 19.59
N GLU A 34 -30.28 -15.55 18.86
CA GLU A 34 -31.21 -14.67 18.19
C GLU A 34 -31.95 -13.68 19.11
N VAL A 35 -32.16 -12.51 18.55
CA VAL A 35 -33.28 -11.54 18.60
C VAL A 35 -34.36 -11.75 19.64
N ALA A 36 -34.55 -10.75 20.53
CA ALA A 36 -35.87 -10.26 20.93
C ALA A 36 -35.79 -8.80 21.41
N GLU A 37 -36.78 -8.04 20.96
CA GLU A 37 -37.05 -6.62 21.16
C GLU A 37 -37.15 -6.16 22.63
N GLY A 38 -36.79 -4.90 22.87
CA GLY A 38 -37.29 -4.17 24.04
C GLY A 38 -36.39 -3.07 24.58
N GLU A 39 -36.65 -1.86 24.16
CA GLU A 39 -36.66 -0.55 24.84
C GLU A 39 -35.45 -0.01 25.64
N GLU A 40 -35.06 1.16 25.17
CA GLU A 40 -34.64 2.40 25.85
C GLU A 40 -33.30 2.47 26.61
N GLY A 41 -32.44 3.32 26.07
CA GLY A 41 -31.66 4.22 26.90
C GLY A 41 -30.15 4.23 26.70
N GLN A 42 -29.73 5.22 25.99
CA GLN A 42 -28.45 5.94 25.98
C GLN A 42 -27.65 5.78 24.67
N GLU A 43 -27.85 6.80 23.84
CA GLU A 43 -26.99 7.15 22.72
C GLU A 43 -25.56 7.43 23.24
N GLN A 44 -24.67 6.43 23.08
CA GLN A 44 -23.27 6.73 22.90
C GLN A 44 -23.08 6.97 21.39
N VAL A 45 -22.96 8.24 21.03
CA VAL A 45 -22.51 8.68 19.72
C VAL A 45 -21.11 8.09 19.50
N VAL A 46 -21.07 6.93 18.86
CA VAL A 46 -19.85 6.47 18.19
C VAL A 46 -19.73 7.41 17.00
N GLU A 47 -18.83 8.36 17.09
CA GLU A 47 -18.39 9.20 15.98
C GLU A 47 -17.81 8.26 14.93
N VAL A 48 -18.68 7.78 14.03
CA VAL A 48 -18.29 7.14 12.79
C VAL A 48 -17.60 8.24 12.01
N GLN A 49 -16.28 8.22 11.98
CA GLN A 49 -15.52 9.02 11.04
C GLN A 49 -16.02 8.60 9.65
N GLU A 50 -16.89 9.43 9.10
CA GLU A 50 -17.30 9.38 7.71
C GLU A 50 -16.02 9.39 6.88
N PRO A 51 -15.79 8.42 5.99
CA PRO A 51 -14.60 8.44 5.13
C PRO A 51 -14.61 9.79 4.41
N GLU A 52 -13.52 10.55 4.55
CA GLU A 52 -13.33 11.81 3.82
C GLU A 52 -13.70 11.55 2.35
N PRO A 53 -14.56 12.39 1.73
CA PRO A 53 -14.97 12.19 0.35
C PRO A 53 -13.71 12.13 -0.51
N GLU A 54 -13.53 10.99 -1.19
CA GLU A 54 -12.43 10.79 -2.13
C GLU A 54 -12.64 11.84 -3.22
N VAL A 55 -11.76 12.85 -3.26
CA VAL A 55 -11.83 13.93 -4.25
C VAL A 55 -11.64 13.29 -5.61
N GLU A 56 -12.74 13.09 -6.34
CA GLU A 56 -12.72 12.66 -7.72
C GLU A 56 -12.18 13.81 -8.58
N ILE A 57 -10.87 13.82 -8.81
CA ILE A 57 -10.26 14.74 -9.77
C ILE A 57 -10.59 14.20 -11.16
N PRO A 58 -11.29 14.97 -12.00
CA PRO A 58 -11.66 14.52 -13.33
C PRO A 58 -10.41 14.15 -14.13
N GLU A 59 -10.45 12.96 -14.76
CA GLU A 59 -9.37 12.56 -15.66
C GLU A 59 -9.32 13.52 -16.87
N PRO A 60 -8.12 13.91 -17.33
CA PRO A 60 -7.99 14.76 -18.50
C PRO A 60 -8.64 14.10 -19.74
N GLU A 61 -9.31 14.89 -20.57
CA GLU A 61 -9.97 14.41 -21.82
C GLU A 61 -9.00 13.66 -22.73
N VAL A 62 -7.73 14.10 -22.74
CA VAL A 62 -6.63 13.40 -23.43
C VAL A 62 -5.76 12.72 -22.39
N PRO A 63 -5.60 11.39 -22.46
CA PRO A 63 -4.78 10.67 -21.51
C PRO A 63 -3.31 11.11 -21.56
N LEU A 64 -2.76 11.45 -20.42
CA LEU A 64 -1.37 11.88 -20.29
C LEU A 64 -0.47 10.67 -19.98
N TYR A 65 0.57 10.50 -20.79
CA TYR A 65 1.54 9.43 -20.61
C TYR A 65 2.95 9.96 -20.41
N LEU A 66 3.70 9.35 -19.51
CA LEU A 66 5.14 9.47 -19.38
C LEU A 66 5.78 8.17 -19.85
N GLU A 67 6.47 8.21 -20.98
CA GLU A 67 7.14 7.06 -21.55
C GLU A 67 8.53 6.88 -20.95
N LEU A 68 8.87 5.63 -20.58
CA LEU A 68 10.20 5.24 -20.17
C LEU A 68 10.90 4.48 -21.30
N LYS A 69 12.08 4.96 -21.70
CA LYS A 69 12.91 4.24 -22.67
C LYS A 69 13.18 2.81 -22.20
N PRO A 70 13.23 1.82 -23.13
CA PRO A 70 13.51 0.42 -22.81
C PRO A 70 14.72 0.26 -21.91
N PHE A 71 14.65 -0.70 -20.99
CA PHE A 71 15.76 -1.09 -20.13
C PHE A 71 15.70 -2.57 -19.80
N THR A 72 16.85 -3.15 -19.47
CA THR A 72 16.97 -4.55 -19.05
C THR A 72 17.42 -4.61 -17.60
N THR A 73 16.86 -5.53 -16.84
CA THR A 73 17.22 -5.77 -15.44
C THR A 73 17.03 -7.24 -15.09
N THR A 74 17.52 -7.65 -13.93
CA THR A 74 17.23 -8.97 -13.38
C THR A 74 15.88 -8.98 -12.68
N ILE A 75 15.21 -10.13 -12.65
CA ILE A 75 13.99 -10.37 -11.88
C ILE A 75 14.26 -11.47 -10.85
N GLY A 76 13.95 -11.17 -9.60
CA GLY A 76 14.16 -12.09 -8.51
C GLY A 76 15.64 -12.29 -8.16
N ARG A 77 15.92 -13.38 -7.43
CA ARG A 77 17.27 -13.78 -7.02
C ARG A 77 17.96 -14.71 -8.03
N GLU A 78 17.19 -15.29 -8.93
CA GLU A 78 17.71 -16.14 -10.01
C GLU A 78 18.17 -15.27 -11.18
N PRO A 79 19.15 -15.73 -11.99
CA PRO A 79 19.67 -14.96 -13.12
C PRO A 79 18.70 -14.96 -14.30
N ARG A 80 17.49 -14.46 -14.09
CA ARG A 80 16.50 -14.19 -15.15
C ARG A 80 16.56 -12.72 -15.50
N TYR A 81 16.52 -12.41 -16.77
CA TYR A 81 16.53 -11.05 -17.28
C TYR A 81 15.13 -10.65 -17.75
N ALA A 82 14.74 -9.43 -17.42
CA ALA A 82 13.54 -8.81 -17.92
C ALA A 82 13.90 -7.61 -18.79
N LYS A 83 13.45 -7.61 -20.06
CA LYS A 83 13.48 -6.44 -20.93
C LYS A 83 12.11 -5.77 -20.85
N ILE A 84 12.09 -4.48 -20.52
CA ILE A 84 10.87 -3.75 -20.19
C ILE A 84 10.82 -2.44 -20.98
N THR A 85 9.66 -2.21 -21.59
CA THR A 85 9.23 -0.89 -22.07
C THR A 85 7.91 -0.57 -21.40
N MET A 86 7.81 0.58 -20.76
CA MET A 86 6.64 0.94 -19.98
C MET A 86 6.29 2.42 -20.08
N GLN A 87 5.03 2.70 -19.78
CA GLN A 87 4.47 4.05 -19.69
C GLN A 87 3.72 4.21 -18.38
N LEU A 88 3.73 5.41 -17.84
CA LEU A 88 2.91 5.81 -16.70
C LEU A 88 1.74 6.65 -17.20
N LYS A 89 0.48 6.22 -16.94
CA LYS A 89 -0.70 7.07 -17.13
C LYS A 89 -0.78 8.02 -15.94
N LEU A 90 -0.86 9.32 -16.21
CA LEU A 90 -0.89 10.38 -15.21
C LEU A 90 -2.23 11.09 -15.20
N GLY A 91 -2.60 11.65 -14.03
CA GLY A 91 -3.84 12.36 -13.84
C GLY A 91 -3.79 13.81 -14.34
N SER A 92 -2.61 14.44 -14.35
CA SER A 92 -2.46 15.86 -14.72
C SER A 92 -1.03 16.18 -15.20
N GLU A 93 -0.84 17.38 -15.78
CA GLU A 93 0.45 17.79 -16.35
C GLU A 93 1.54 18.13 -15.30
N PRO A 94 1.26 18.80 -14.15
CA PRO A 94 2.31 19.13 -13.20
C PRO A 94 3.10 17.91 -12.68
N PRO A 95 2.48 16.80 -12.29
CA PRO A 95 3.20 15.57 -11.95
C PRO A 95 4.05 15.01 -13.09
N ARG A 96 3.60 15.16 -14.34
CA ARG A 96 4.35 14.71 -15.51
C ARG A 96 5.68 15.45 -15.65
N ALA A 97 5.65 16.78 -15.52
CA ALA A 97 6.85 17.61 -15.57
C ALA A 97 7.84 17.21 -14.44
N TYR A 98 7.32 17.04 -13.20
CA TYR A 98 8.11 16.62 -12.05
C TYR A 98 8.78 15.25 -12.26
N LEU A 99 8.04 14.26 -12.74
CA LEU A 99 8.52 12.89 -12.95
C LEU A 99 9.49 12.80 -14.15
N THR A 100 9.31 13.65 -15.18
CA THR A 100 10.21 13.71 -16.35
C THR A 100 11.65 14.01 -15.92
N LEU A 101 11.83 14.89 -14.94
CA LEU A 101 13.16 15.23 -14.39
C LEU A 101 13.76 14.10 -13.53
N ARG A 102 12.94 13.08 -13.19
CA ARG A 102 13.31 11.97 -12.27
C ARG A 102 13.27 10.59 -12.90
N ILE A 103 13.41 10.51 -14.22
CA ILE A 103 13.38 9.24 -14.97
C ILE A 103 14.37 8.20 -14.40
N ALA A 104 15.56 8.63 -13.97
CA ALA A 104 16.55 7.74 -13.36
C ALA A 104 16.04 7.13 -12.04
N GLN A 105 15.41 7.93 -11.17
CA GLN A 105 14.82 7.48 -9.91
C GLN A 105 13.63 6.54 -10.15
N ILE A 106 12.82 6.82 -11.17
CA ILE A 106 11.71 5.95 -11.58
C ILE A 106 12.25 4.58 -12.01
N LYS A 107 13.25 4.55 -12.88
CA LYS A 107 13.88 3.30 -13.32
C LYS A 107 14.48 2.51 -12.15
N ASP A 108 15.20 3.17 -11.26
CA ASP A 108 15.75 2.54 -10.05
C ASP A 108 14.65 1.92 -9.18
N ALA A 109 13.56 2.65 -8.95
CA ALA A 109 12.42 2.16 -8.18
C ALA A 109 11.78 0.92 -8.83
N VAL A 110 11.64 0.88 -10.15
CA VAL A 110 11.11 -0.27 -10.90
C VAL A 110 12.06 -1.45 -10.80
N ILE A 111 13.37 -1.23 -10.99
CA ILE A 111 14.41 -2.25 -10.85
C ILE A 111 14.36 -2.86 -9.44
N ALA A 112 14.28 -2.04 -8.41
CA ALA A 112 14.21 -2.50 -7.02
C ALA A 112 12.98 -3.38 -6.73
N VAL A 113 11.83 -3.10 -7.38
CA VAL A 113 10.63 -3.94 -7.26
C VAL A 113 10.83 -5.28 -7.98
N LEU A 114 11.39 -5.27 -9.18
CA LEU A 114 11.63 -6.48 -9.97
C LEU A 114 12.62 -7.43 -9.30
N GLN A 115 13.73 -6.91 -8.78
CA GLN A 115 14.73 -7.70 -8.07
C GLN A 115 14.19 -8.36 -6.79
N LYS A 116 13.15 -7.78 -6.17
CA LYS A 116 12.47 -8.34 -4.99
C LYS A 116 11.31 -9.28 -5.34
N THR A 117 10.96 -9.41 -6.61
CA THR A 117 9.88 -10.31 -7.06
C THR A 117 10.36 -11.76 -6.98
N ASP A 118 9.60 -12.61 -6.28
CA ASP A 118 9.94 -14.04 -6.16
C ASP A 118 9.69 -14.76 -7.49
N SER A 119 10.60 -15.66 -7.89
CA SER A 119 10.43 -16.51 -9.08
C SER A 119 9.14 -17.33 -9.06
N LYS A 120 8.70 -17.76 -7.86
CA LYS A 120 7.42 -18.46 -7.67
C LYS A 120 6.22 -17.57 -7.93
N GLU A 121 6.35 -16.27 -7.71
CA GLU A 121 5.29 -15.30 -7.97
C GLU A 121 5.06 -15.11 -9.47
N VAL A 122 6.13 -15.09 -10.27
CA VAL A 122 6.09 -14.92 -11.74
C VAL A 122 5.29 -16.03 -12.43
N SER A 123 5.18 -17.21 -11.80
CA SER A 123 4.42 -18.36 -12.32
C SER A 123 2.95 -18.36 -11.89
N ARG A 124 2.48 -17.36 -11.12
CA ARG A 124 1.09 -17.29 -10.63
C ARG A 124 0.25 -16.38 -11.51
N ASP A 125 -1.00 -16.76 -11.75
CA ASP A 125 -1.95 -15.91 -12.47
C ASP A 125 -2.08 -14.53 -11.82
N GLY A 126 -2.20 -13.50 -12.65
CA GLY A 126 -2.33 -12.11 -12.21
C GLY A 126 -1.06 -11.49 -11.59
N TRP A 127 0.10 -12.14 -11.70
CA TRP A 127 1.35 -11.61 -11.13
C TRP A 127 1.76 -10.26 -11.73
N VAL A 128 1.45 -10.04 -13.01
CA VAL A 128 1.76 -8.78 -13.71
C VAL A 128 0.97 -7.62 -13.10
N ASP A 129 -0.29 -7.83 -12.74
CA ASP A 129 -1.10 -6.77 -12.14
C ASP A 129 -0.63 -6.45 -10.71
N ARG A 130 -0.31 -7.47 -9.91
CA ARG A 130 0.33 -7.27 -8.61
C ARG A 130 1.68 -6.55 -8.72
N LEU A 131 2.45 -6.85 -9.78
CA LEU A 131 3.70 -6.14 -10.07
C LEU A 131 3.45 -4.66 -10.35
N LYS A 132 2.46 -4.33 -11.20
CA LYS A 132 2.08 -2.94 -11.51
C LYS A 132 1.68 -2.17 -10.24
N GLU A 133 0.87 -2.77 -9.37
CA GLU A 133 0.47 -2.17 -8.11
C GLU A 133 1.67 -1.87 -7.20
N ARG A 134 2.61 -2.82 -7.06
CA ARG A 134 3.84 -2.60 -6.29
C ARG A 134 4.73 -1.51 -6.89
N ILE A 135 4.78 -1.43 -8.23
CA ILE A 135 5.50 -0.35 -8.91
C ILE A 135 4.85 0.99 -8.58
N ILE A 136 3.52 1.12 -8.70
CA ILE A 136 2.79 2.36 -8.35
C ILE A 136 3.07 2.75 -6.89
N ALA A 137 2.92 1.81 -5.96
CA ALA A 137 3.19 2.06 -4.54
C ALA A 137 4.63 2.50 -4.26
N ARG A 138 5.60 2.00 -5.04
CA ARG A 138 7.00 2.41 -4.93
C ARG A 138 7.24 3.78 -5.55
N LEU A 139 6.61 4.08 -6.69
CA LEU A 139 6.73 5.36 -7.38
C LEU A 139 6.10 6.50 -6.59
N ASN A 140 4.99 6.25 -5.90
CA ASN A 140 4.37 7.24 -5.01
C ASN A 140 5.31 7.74 -3.91
N LYS A 141 6.32 6.97 -3.52
CA LYS A 141 7.37 7.39 -2.56
C LYS A 141 8.42 8.33 -3.16
N ILE A 142 8.42 8.52 -4.48
CA ILE A 142 9.30 9.48 -5.17
C ILE A 142 8.63 10.85 -5.26
N LEU A 143 7.31 10.89 -5.14
CA LEU A 143 6.55 12.14 -5.13
C LEU A 143 6.91 12.96 -3.88
N PRO A 144 6.85 14.30 -3.96
CA PRO A 144 7.10 15.16 -2.80
C PRO A 144 6.00 14.97 -1.76
N GLU A 145 6.34 15.17 -0.49
CA GLU A 145 5.37 15.13 0.62
C GLU A 145 4.35 16.26 0.52
N GLU A 146 4.78 17.43 0.05
CA GLU A 146 3.94 18.60 -0.22
C GLU A 146 4.01 18.95 -1.72
N PRO A 147 3.16 18.33 -2.56
CA PRO A 147 3.16 18.57 -3.99
C PRO A 147 2.52 19.93 -4.33
N GLU A 148 3.03 20.57 -5.39
CA GLU A 148 2.44 21.81 -5.95
C GLU A 148 1.15 21.54 -6.76
N TRP A 149 0.61 20.34 -6.74
CA TRP A 149 -0.63 19.92 -7.43
C TRP A 149 -1.62 19.28 -6.45
N GLU A 150 -2.91 19.41 -6.76
CA GLU A 150 -4.00 18.95 -5.89
C GLU A 150 -4.27 17.44 -5.99
N ASP A 151 -3.77 16.75 -7.03
CA ASP A 151 -4.02 15.34 -7.26
C ASP A 151 -3.27 14.44 -6.28
N PRO A 152 -3.93 13.77 -5.33
CA PRO A 152 -3.28 12.92 -4.34
C PRO A 152 -2.74 11.59 -4.93
N LYS A 153 -3.27 11.19 -6.10
CA LYS A 153 -2.89 9.93 -6.79
C LYS A 153 -2.49 10.21 -8.24
N PRO A 154 -1.41 10.99 -8.49
CA PRO A 154 -1.09 11.44 -9.84
C PRO A 154 -0.68 10.32 -10.80
N ILE A 155 -0.20 9.19 -10.29
CA ILE A 155 0.13 8.01 -11.09
C ILE A 155 -1.09 7.08 -11.09
N ARG A 156 -1.84 7.07 -12.20
CA ARG A 156 -3.07 6.29 -12.34
C ARG A 156 -2.82 4.82 -12.68
N LYS A 157 -1.94 4.58 -13.66
CA LYS A 157 -1.66 3.21 -14.13
C LYS A 157 -0.22 3.07 -14.59
N VAL A 158 0.29 1.85 -14.46
CA VAL A 158 1.52 1.38 -15.12
C VAL A 158 1.10 0.51 -16.31
N LEU A 159 1.59 0.84 -17.49
CA LEU A 159 1.34 0.11 -18.73
C LEU A 159 2.65 -0.43 -19.26
N PHE A 160 2.73 -1.76 -19.45
CA PHE A 160 3.86 -2.37 -20.15
C PHE A 160 3.52 -2.48 -21.63
N SER A 161 4.30 -1.84 -22.50
CA SER A 161 4.24 -2.04 -23.95
C SER A 161 5.10 -3.22 -24.38
N GLU A 162 6.14 -3.55 -23.62
CA GLU A 162 6.95 -4.75 -23.82
C GLU A 162 7.38 -5.28 -22.45
N PHE A 163 7.22 -6.60 -22.22
CA PHE A 163 7.72 -7.29 -21.04
C PHE A 163 8.17 -8.69 -21.44
N ILE A 164 9.47 -8.87 -21.62
CA ILE A 164 10.09 -10.12 -22.06
C ILE A 164 10.94 -10.67 -20.92
N LEU A 165 10.72 -11.93 -20.56
CA LEU A 165 11.55 -12.69 -19.60
C LEU A 165 12.46 -13.65 -20.36
N GLN A 166 13.74 -13.68 -19.98
CA GLN A 166 14.76 -14.57 -20.56
C GLN A 166 15.55 -15.28 -19.47
#